data_9f08501a1175eee29da1f9abbc24c717
#
_entry.id   9f08501a1175eee29da1f9abbc24c717
#
_cell.length_a   1.000
_cell.length_b   1.000
_cell.length_c   1.000
_cell.angle_alpha   90.00
_cell.angle_beta   90.00
_cell.angle_gamma   90.00
#
_symmetry.space_group_name_H-M   'P 1'
#
loop_
_entity.id
_entity.type
_entity.pdbx_description
1 polymer ?
#
loop_
_entity_poly.entity_id
_entity_poly.type
_entity_poly.pdbx_seq_one_letter_code
_entity_poly.pdbx_strand_id
1 'polypeptide(L)'
;MDTSNAAGNSSNDQIEVFFDGLCQPYNPGGIACYAFIIKKQQEDPQTIHSEYGLAAEPFTDYATNNVAEYTGIIKALEWLLLQQTSELNNNHTATESIIIKGDSQLVIYQIKGRYKVKAIKIIPLYQKVMSLISKFNDIHFEWIPREKNSEADKLTNYAYTKIIDSDPTLRKKIGQHMATEQQLEFLKNLGISPEKYLSKIEAKRLISKIKKYRHNI
;
A
#
# COMPACT_ATOMS: atom_id res chain seq x y z
N MET A 1 6.96 26.20 -50.17
CA MET A 1 5.77 26.02 -49.30
C MET A 1 6.07 24.91 -48.35
N ASP A 2 6.69 25.29 -47.24
CA ASP A 2 7.04 24.34 -46.16
C ASP A 2 5.83 24.18 -45.24
N THR A 3 5.30 22.97 -45.22
CA THR A 3 4.33 22.56 -44.20
C THR A 3 5.09 21.81 -43.12
N SER A 4 5.54 22.56 -42.12
CA SER A 4 6.06 21.99 -40.88
C SER A 4 4.92 21.31 -40.11
N ASN A 5 4.95 19.99 -40.13
CA ASN A 5 4.14 19.15 -39.28
C ASN A 5 4.58 19.36 -37.82
N ALA A 6 3.87 20.19 -37.09
CA ALA A 6 3.93 20.24 -35.63
C ALA A 6 3.26 18.98 -35.09
N ALA A 7 4.04 17.92 -34.90
CA ALA A 7 3.63 16.80 -34.06
C ALA A 7 3.47 17.34 -32.63
N GLY A 8 2.22 17.57 -32.22
CA GLY A 8 1.87 17.89 -30.87
C GLY A 8 2.32 16.74 -29.95
N ASN A 9 3.31 17.01 -29.14
CA ASN A 9 3.73 16.14 -28.04
C ASN A 9 2.60 16.14 -27.02
N SER A 10 1.63 15.24 -27.19
CA SER A 10 0.65 14.96 -26.12
C SER A 10 1.46 14.25 -25.02
N SER A 11 1.94 15.03 -24.03
CA SER A 11 2.37 14.47 -22.77
C SER A 11 1.19 13.66 -22.23
N ASN A 12 1.29 12.34 -22.29
CA ASN A 12 0.33 11.43 -21.68
C ASN A 12 0.45 11.66 -20.18
N ASP A 13 -0.35 12.55 -19.62
CA ASP A 13 -0.42 12.80 -18.19
C ASP A 13 -0.93 11.52 -17.52
N GLN A 14 -0.01 10.74 -16.96
CA GLN A 14 -0.28 9.46 -16.32
C GLN A 14 -0.20 9.62 -14.80
N ILE A 15 -1.22 9.10 -14.11
CA ILE A 15 -1.25 9.01 -12.65
C ILE A 15 -0.87 7.58 -12.24
N GLU A 16 0.11 7.47 -11.37
CA GLU A 16 0.48 6.21 -10.74
C GLU A 16 0.09 6.22 -9.27
N VAL A 17 -0.58 5.18 -8.83
CA VAL A 17 -0.96 4.96 -7.44
C VAL A 17 -0.23 3.73 -6.91
N PHE A 18 0.50 3.90 -5.83
CA PHE A 18 1.14 2.80 -5.10
C PHE A 18 0.38 2.60 -3.80
N PHE A 19 -0.03 1.38 -3.52
CA PHE A 19 -0.71 1.05 -2.27
C PHE A 19 0.00 -0.10 -1.56
N ASP A 20 -0.15 -0.14 -0.25
CA ASP A 20 0.31 -1.21 0.61
C ASP A 20 -0.58 -1.36 1.83
N GLY A 21 -0.56 -2.54 2.45
CA GLY A 21 -1.29 -2.85 3.66
C GLY A 21 -0.49 -3.78 4.55
N LEU A 22 -0.49 -3.53 5.85
CA LEU A 22 0.09 -4.41 6.84
C LEU A 22 -0.90 -4.75 7.96
N CYS A 23 -0.68 -5.89 8.61
CA CYS A 23 -1.35 -6.24 9.86
C CYS A 23 -0.33 -6.88 10.80
N GLN A 24 -0.01 -6.18 11.87
CA GLN A 24 0.99 -6.59 12.86
C GLN A 24 0.45 -6.39 14.28
N PRO A 25 1.02 -7.08 15.30
CA PRO A 25 2.14 -8.04 15.27
C PRO A 25 1.75 -9.44 14.80
N TYR A 26 0.50 -9.69 14.51
CA TYR A 26 -0.05 -10.94 13.97
C TYR A 26 -1.19 -10.65 13.00
N ASN A 27 -1.47 -11.59 12.11
CA ASN A 27 -2.49 -11.49 11.07
C ASN A 27 -3.24 -12.83 10.96
N PRO A 28 -4.54 -12.89 11.20
CA PRO A 28 -5.48 -11.80 11.51
C PRO A 28 -5.41 -11.33 12.98
N GLY A 29 -6.05 -10.21 13.29
CA GLY A 29 -6.32 -9.75 14.65
C GLY A 29 -5.29 -8.79 15.26
N GLY A 30 -4.30 -8.35 14.49
CA GLY A 30 -3.35 -7.31 14.91
C GLY A 30 -3.88 -5.89 14.74
N ILE A 31 -2.98 -4.98 14.42
CA ILE A 31 -3.28 -3.60 14.02
C ILE A 31 -3.10 -3.55 12.49
N ALA A 32 -4.19 -3.37 11.77
CA ALA A 32 -4.20 -3.32 10.31
C ALA A 32 -4.09 -1.85 9.85
N CYS A 33 -3.02 -1.53 9.11
CA CYS A 33 -2.75 -0.20 8.58
C CYS A 33 -2.67 -0.23 7.06
N TYR A 34 -3.22 0.81 6.42
CA TYR A 34 -3.09 1.04 4.99
C TYR A 34 -2.22 2.25 4.69
N ALA A 35 -1.65 2.27 3.52
CA ALA A 35 -1.08 3.47 2.92
C ALA A 35 -1.28 3.48 1.41
N PHE A 36 -1.30 4.69 0.83
CA PHE A 36 -1.17 4.88 -0.59
C PHE A 36 -0.41 6.16 -0.92
N ILE A 37 0.19 6.18 -2.10
CA ILE A 37 0.94 7.30 -2.64
C ILE A 37 0.47 7.51 -4.08
N ILE A 38 0.17 8.74 -4.45
CA ILE A 38 -0.23 9.12 -5.80
C ILE A 38 0.88 9.97 -6.40
N LYS A 39 1.35 9.58 -7.58
CA LYS A 39 2.38 10.29 -8.33
C LYS A 39 1.85 10.67 -9.70
N LYS A 40 2.22 11.86 -10.15
CA LYS A 40 2.06 12.27 -11.54
C LYS A 40 3.34 11.97 -12.29
N GLN A 41 3.24 11.23 -13.38
CA GLN A 41 4.37 10.92 -14.25
C GLN A 41 4.73 12.15 -15.08
N GLN A 42 5.97 12.59 -14.91
CA GLN A 42 6.63 13.66 -15.62
C GLN A 42 8.09 13.23 -15.84
N GLU A 43 8.95 14.08 -16.41
CA GLU A 43 10.40 13.80 -16.49
C GLU A 43 11.00 13.51 -15.09
N ASP A 44 10.49 14.20 -14.05
CA ASP A 44 10.75 13.89 -12.63
C ASP A 44 9.42 13.58 -11.94
N PRO A 45 9.13 12.31 -11.59
CA PRO A 45 7.86 11.90 -11.01
C PRO A 45 7.60 12.57 -9.66
N GLN A 46 6.52 13.34 -9.55
CA GLN A 46 6.17 14.07 -8.33
C GLN A 46 5.08 13.36 -7.54
N THR A 47 5.29 13.23 -6.23
CA THR A 47 4.22 12.82 -5.31
C THR A 47 3.23 13.97 -5.14
N ILE A 48 2.00 13.77 -5.62
CA ILE A 48 0.91 14.75 -5.52
C ILE A 48 0.04 14.52 -4.29
N HIS A 49 -0.02 13.30 -3.78
CA HIS A 49 -0.72 12.98 -2.54
C HIS A 49 -0.19 11.70 -1.90
N SER A 50 -0.31 11.62 -0.58
CA SER A 50 -0.11 10.38 0.18
C SER A 50 -0.98 10.37 1.42
N GLU A 51 -1.51 9.21 1.77
CA GLU A 51 -2.34 9.02 2.96
C GLU A 51 -2.06 7.67 3.60
N TYR A 52 -2.27 7.58 4.90
CA TYR A 52 -2.16 6.36 5.68
C TYR A 52 -3.13 6.37 6.87
N GLY A 53 -3.44 5.20 7.40
CA GLY A 53 -4.31 5.11 8.57
C GLY A 53 -4.63 3.69 9.01
N LEU A 54 -5.56 3.58 9.96
CA LEU A 54 -6.14 2.30 10.35
C LEU A 54 -7.11 1.81 9.28
N ALA A 55 -6.99 0.54 8.92
CA ALA A 55 -7.89 -0.11 7.98
C ALA A 55 -9.09 -0.78 8.67
N ALA A 56 -8.93 -1.10 9.95
CA ALA A 56 -9.96 -1.77 10.76
C ALA A 56 -9.72 -1.46 12.24
N GLU A 57 -10.75 -1.72 13.06
CA GLU A 57 -10.62 -1.71 14.51
C GLU A 57 -9.54 -2.68 14.97
N PRO A 58 -8.50 -2.24 15.71
CA PRO A 58 -7.42 -3.09 16.19
C PRO A 58 -7.91 -4.26 17.03
N PHE A 59 -7.22 -5.39 16.91
CA PHE A 59 -7.47 -6.63 17.66
C PHE A 59 -8.82 -7.29 17.37
N THR A 60 -9.43 -6.96 16.24
CA THR A 60 -10.61 -7.66 15.73
C THR A 60 -10.22 -8.65 14.64
N ASP A 61 -11.04 -9.68 14.45
CA ASP A 61 -10.88 -10.62 13.33
C ASP A 61 -10.95 -9.96 11.94
N TYR A 62 -11.46 -8.74 11.86
CA TYR A 62 -11.52 -7.95 10.64
C TYR A 62 -10.18 -7.27 10.32
N ALA A 63 -9.34 -7.07 11.34
CA ALA A 63 -8.00 -6.53 11.16
C ALA A 63 -7.09 -7.56 10.47
N THR A 64 -6.95 -7.45 9.17
CA THR A 64 -6.12 -8.33 8.34
C THR A 64 -5.31 -7.54 7.31
N ASN A 65 -4.23 -8.16 6.82
CA ASN A 65 -3.42 -7.58 5.74
C ASN A 65 -4.28 -7.28 4.50
N ASN A 66 -5.11 -8.25 4.09
CA ASN A 66 -5.95 -8.07 2.90
C ASN A 66 -6.97 -6.93 3.08
N VAL A 67 -7.56 -6.76 4.27
CA VAL A 67 -8.45 -5.62 4.55
C VAL A 67 -7.67 -4.30 4.43
N ALA A 68 -6.44 -4.26 4.92
CA ALA A 68 -5.59 -3.06 4.81
C ALA A 68 -5.27 -2.71 3.35
N GLU A 69 -4.87 -3.70 2.55
CA GLU A 69 -4.58 -3.53 1.11
C GLU A 69 -5.81 -3.02 0.33
N TYR A 70 -6.97 -3.65 0.53
CA TYR A 70 -8.21 -3.17 -0.08
C TYR A 70 -8.60 -1.77 0.37
N THR A 71 -8.38 -1.43 1.64
CA THR A 71 -8.65 -0.09 2.17
C THR A 71 -7.76 0.95 1.53
N GLY A 72 -6.47 0.66 1.32
CA GLY A 72 -5.56 1.55 0.60
C GLY A 72 -6.04 1.87 -0.81
N ILE A 73 -6.48 0.86 -1.57
CA ILE A 73 -7.05 1.06 -2.90
C ILE A 73 -8.34 1.89 -2.85
N ILE A 74 -9.25 1.57 -1.93
CA ILE A 74 -10.53 2.30 -1.79
C ILE A 74 -10.26 3.78 -1.51
N LYS A 75 -9.37 4.08 -0.56
CA LYS A 75 -9.01 5.44 -0.18
C LYS A 75 -8.37 6.21 -1.33
N ALA A 76 -7.45 5.57 -2.06
CA ALA A 76 -6.84 6.18 -3.24
C ALA A 76 -7.87 6.51 -4.33
N LEU A 77 -8.78 5.58 -4.63
CA LEU A 77 -9.84 5.79 -5.62
C LEU A 77 -10.83 6.88 -5.18
N GLU A 78 -11.21 6.92 -3.91
CA GLU A 78 -12.07 7.97 -3.35
C GLU A 78 -11.41 9.35 -3.47
N TRP A 79 -10.12 9.45 -3.16
CA TRP A 79 -9.37 10.71 -3.32
C TRP A 79 -9.33 11.16 -4.78
N LEU A 80 -8.99 10.27 -5.72
CA LEU A 80 -8.95 10.58 -7.15
C LEU A 80 -10.29 11.09 -7.67
N LEU A 81 -11.41 10.48 -7.26
CA LEU A 81 -12.74 10.93 -7.64
C LEU A 81 -13.06 12.33 -7.11
N LEU A 82 -12.62 12.66 -5.91
CA LEU A 82 -12.78 14.01 -5.35
C LEU A 82 -12.00 15.05 -6.18
N GLN A 83 -10.80 14.73 -6.66
CA GLN A 83 -10.01 15.62 -7.50
C GLN A 83 -10.68 15.83 -8.87
N GLN A 84 -11.14 14.76 -9.53
CA GLN A 84 -11.87 14.86 -10.80
C GLN A 84 -13.10 15.78 -10.70
N THR A 85 -13.84 15.68 -9.58
CA THR A 85 -15.02 16.54 -9.36
C THR A 85 -14.64 18.01 -9.20
N SER A 86 -13.47 18.28 -8.60
CA SER A 86 -12.95 19.65 -8.42
C SER A 86 -12.44 20.25 -9.74
N GLU A 87 -11.84 19.44 -10.61
CA GLU A 87 -11.32 19.85 -11.92
C GLU A 87 -12.42 20.08 -12.96
N LEU A 88 -13.52 19.32 -12.91
CA LEU A 88 -14.69 19.54 -13.75
C LEU A 88 -15.27 20.96 -13.59
N ASN A 89 -15.13 21.55 -12.39
CA ASN A 89 -15.51 22.94 -12.14
C ASN A 89 -14.56 23.96 -12.80
N ASN A 90 -13.37 23.54 -13.27
CA ASN A 90 -12.33 24.38 -13.85
C ASN A 90 -12.12 24.16 -15.37
N ASN A 91 -13.04 23.46 -16.07
CA ASN A 91 -12.98 23.19 -17.53
C ASN A 91 -11.71 22.43 -18.00
N HIS A 92 -11.03 21.68 -17.13
CA HIS A 92 -9.95 20.80 -17.55
C HIS A 92 -10.48 19.38 -17.81
N THR A 93 -10.57 18.99 -19.09
CA THR A 93 -11.01 17.67 -19.56
C THR A 93 -9.83 16.75 -19.90
N ALA A 94 -8.75 16.78 -19.13
CA ALA A 94 -7.67 15.84 -19.34
C ALA A 94 -8.07 14.47 -18.75
N THR A 95 -8.34 13.50 -19.62
CA THR A 95 -8.52 12.09 -19.25
C THR A 95 -7.13 11.52 -18.94
N GLU A 96 -6.68 11.68 -17.70
CA GLU A 96 -5.42 11.09 -17.26
C GLU A 96 -5.59 9.57 -17.15
N SER A 97 -4.66 8.81 -17.71
CA SER A 97 -4.57 7.36 -17.52
C SER A 97 -4.11 7.05 -16.11
N ILE A 98 -4.82 6.18 -15.38
CA ILE A 98 -4.52 5.83 -14.00
C ILE A 98 -4.01 4.40 -13.93
N ILE A 99 -2.84 4.20 -13.29
CA ILE A 99 -2.30 2.86 -13.02
C ILE A 99 -2.18 2.65 -11.51
N ILE A 100 -2.93 1.68 -11.00
CA ILE A 100 -2.87 1.25 -9.59
C ILE A 100 -1.86 0.11 -9.46
N LYS A 101 -0.81 0.33 -8.70
CA LYS A 101 0.33 -0.59 -8.50
C LYS A 101 0.42 -1.08 -7.07
N GLY A 102 0.66 -2.37 -6.87
CA GLY A 102 0.87 -2.96 -5.55
C GLY A 102 1.56 -4.32 -5.64
N ASP A 103 2.18 -4.75 -4.55
CA ASP A 103 2.88 -6.02 -4.46
C ASP A 103 2.00 -7.18 -3.94
N SER A 104 0.73 -6.90 -3.66
CA SER A 104 -0.26 -7.92 -3.35
C SER A 104 -0.79 -8.58 -4.61
N GLN A 105 -0.14 -9.69 -5.02
CA GLN A 105 -0.60 -10.47 -6.17
C GLN A 105 -2.05 -10.92 -6.01
N LEU A 106 -2.44 -11.32 -4.78
CA LEU A 106 -3.79 -11.75 -4.48
C LEU A 106 -4.82 -10.66 -4.81
N VAL A 107 -4.64 -9.46 -4.28
CA VAL A 107 -5.57 -8.34 -4.44
C VAL A 107 -5.62 -7.88 -5.90
N ILE A 108 -4.47 -7.66 -6.53
CA ILE A 108 -4.40 -7.27 -7.95
C ILE A 108 -5.10 -8.29 -8.85
N TYR A 109 -4.88 -9.59 -8.63
CA TYR A 109 -5.49 -10.63 -9.48
C TYR A 109 -6.96 -10.86 -9.17
N GLN A 110 -7.42 -10.58 -7.96
CA GLN A 110 -8.85 -10.54 -7.65
C GLN A 110 -9.54 -9.40 -8.40
N ILE A 111 -9.01 -8.19 -8.38
CA ILE A 111 -9.56 -7.03 -9.10
C ILE A 111 -9.55 -7.26 -10.62
N LYS A 112 -8.50 -7.87 -11.17
CA LYS A 112 -8.39 -8.25 -12.59
C LYS A 112 -9.28 -9.46 -12.97
N GLY A 113 -10.05 -10.01 -12.03
CA GLY A 113 -10.93 -11.16 -12.27
C GLY A 113 -10.20 -12.50 -12.48
N ARG A 114 -8.89 -12.56 -12.29
CA ARG A 114 -8.09 -13.79 -12.42
C ARG A 114 -8.25 -14.71 -11.23
N TYR A 115 -8.49 -14.17 -10.03
CA TYR A 115 -8.73 -14.90 -8.79
C TYR A 115 -10.12 -14.62 -8.26
N LYS A 116 -10.79 -15.65 -7.74
CA LYS A 116 -12.10 -15.52 -7.10
C LYS A 116 -11.96 -14.96 -5.68
N VAL A 117 -12.81 -14.00 -5.31
CA VAL A 117 -12.94 -13.52 -3.94
C VAL A 117 -13.84 -14.49 -3.17
N LYS A 118 -13.24 -15.25 -2.24
CA LYS A 118 -13.97 -16.25 -1.43
C LYS A 118 -14.17 -15.81 0.03
N ALA A 119 -13.29 -14.95 0.53
CA ALA A 119 -13.32 -14.50 1.92
C ALA A 119 -14.50 -13.54 2.14
N ILE A 120 -15.45 -13.94 2.98
CA ILE A 120 -16.68 -13.18 3.26
C ILE A 120 -16.37 -11.72 3.68
N LYS A 121 -15.32 -11.52 4.48
CA LYS A 121 -14.88 -10.20 4.93
C LYS A 121 -14.36 -9.31 3.80
N ILE A 122 -13.86 -9.89 2.72
CA ILE A 122 -13.28 -9.17 1.58
C ILE A 122 -14.33 -8.85 0.51
N ILE A 123 -15.41 -9.64 0.41
CA ILE A 123 -16.45 -9.43 -0.62
C ILE A 123 -16.98 -7.98 -0.65
N PRO A 124 -17.34 -7.35 0.50
CA PRO A 124 -17.85 -5.96 0.48
C PRO A 124 -16.79 -4.95 0.01
N LEU A 125 -15.52 -5.15 0.39
CA LEU A 125 -14.41 -4.29 -0.03
C LEU A 125 -14.16 -4.42 -1.53
N TYR A 126 -14.14 -5.64 -2.04
CA TYR A 126 -14.03 -5.92 -3.47
C TYR A 126 -15.17 -5.26 -4.26
N GLN A 127 -16.42 -5.40 -3.81
CA GLN A 127 -17.57 -4.77 -4.45
C GLN A 127 -17.45 -3.24 -4.44
N LYS A 128 -16.98 -2.65 -3.34
CA LYS A 128 -16.73 -1.21 -3.24
C LYS A 128 -15.66 -0.77 -4.25
N VAL A 129 -14.54 -1.51 -4.36
CA VAL A 129 -13.49 -1.23 -5.35
C VAL A 129 -14.06 -1.29 -6.76
N MET A 130 -14.81 -2.34 -7.11
CA MET A 130 -15.39 -2.47 -8.45
C MET A 130 -16.39 -1.33 -8.78
N SER A 131 -17.18 -0.92 -7.79
CA SER A 131 -18.08 0.22 -7.93
C SER A 131 -17.36 1.56 -8.09
N LEU A 132 -16.16 1.72 -7.49
CA LEU A 132 -15.34 2.91 -7.66
C LEU A 132 -14.68 2.91 -9.04
N ILE A 133 -14.10 1.77 -9.45
CA ILE A 133 -13.44 1.59 -10.76
C ILE A 133 -14.37 1.98 -11.91
N SER A 134 -15.66 1.60 -11.85
CA SER A 134 -16.63 1.89 -12.91
C SER A 134 -16.87 3.39 -13.14
N LYS A 135 -16.35 4.27 -12.31
CA LYS A 135 -16.45 5.72 -12.44
C LYS A 135 -15.26 6.36 -13.18
N PHE A 136 -14.24 5.57 -13.51
CA PHE A 136 -13.08 6.03 -14.26
C PHE A 136 -13.12 5.50 -15.68
N ASN A 137 -12.71 6.34 -16.65
CA ASN A 137 -12.69 5.98 -18.06
C ASN A 137 -11.47 5.11 -18.42
N ASP A 138 -10.32 5.42 -17.84
CA ASP A 138 -9.05 4.73 -18.13
C ASP A 138 -8.30 4.43 -16.82
N ILE A 139 -8.46 3.21 -16.31
CA ILE A 139 -7.83 2.73 -15.09
C ILE A 139 -7.32 1.31 -15.24
N HIS A 140 -6.08 1.10 -14.87
CA HIS A 140 -5.38 -0.17 -14.95
C HIS A 140 -4.83 -0.62 -13.61
N PHE A 141 -4.62 -1.92 -13.46
CA PHE A 141 -4.05 -2.52 -12.24
C PHE A 141 -2.82 -3.32 -12.62
N GLU A 142 -1.72 -3.07 -11.90
CA GLU A 142 -0.44 -3.72 -12.14
C GLU A 142 0.10 -4.33 -10.84
N TRP A 143 0.48 -5.61 -10.89
CA TRP A 143 1.27 -6.21 -9.83
C TRP A 143 2.74 -5.86 -10.06
N ILE A 144 3.39 -5.37 -9.00
CA ILE A 144 4.81 -5.05 -9.00
C ILE A 144 5.55 -5.86 -7.92
N PRO A 145 6.84 -6.17 -8.11
CA PRO A 145 7.65 -6.75 -7.04
C PRO A 145 7.76 -5.81 -5.84
N ARG A 146 7.90 -6.38 -4.63
CA ARG A 146 7.94 -5.62 -3.38
C ARG A 146 9.02 -4.54 -3.36
N GLU A 147 10.16 -4.80 -3.99
CA GLU A 147 11.26 -3.85 -4.10
C GLU A 147 10.85 -2.56 -4.83
N LYS A 148 9.89 -2.65 -5.75
CA LYS A 148 9.32 -1.50 -6.47
C LYS A 148 8.19 -0.80 -5.71
N ASN A 149 7.68 -1.40 -4.61
CA ASN A 149 6.63 -0.82 -3.74
C ASN A 149 7.20 -0.26 -2.43
N SER A 150 8.50 -0.05 -2.34
CA SER A 150 9.21 0.28 -1.10
C SER A 150 8.76 1.59 -0.42
N GLU A 151 8.24 2.56 -1.16
CA GLU A 151 7.75 3.81 -0.59
C GLU A 151 6.41 3.61 0.14
N ALA A 152 5.47 2.86 -0.47
CA ALA A 152 4.20 2.53 0.16
C ALA A 152 4.41 1.60 1.38
N ASP A 153 5.31 0.61 1.29
CA ASP A 153 5.72 -0.26 2.41
C ASP A 153 6.30 0.57 3.59
N LYS A 154 7.17 1.54 3.31
CA LYS A 154 7.67 2.45 4.36
C LYS A 154 6.57 3.30 4.98
N LEU A 155 5.62 3.76 4.18
CA LEU A 155 4.53 4.59 4.67
C LEU A 155 3.55 3.79 5.53
N THR A 156 3.27 2.51 5.22
CA THR A 156 2.47 1.63 6.10
C THR A 156 3.18 1.34 7.42
N ASN A 157 4.49 1.10 7.39
CA ASN A 157 5.29 0.91 8.60
C ASN A 157 5.34 2.19 9.45
N TYR A 158 5.44 3.35 8.82
CA TYR A 158 5.32 4.64 9.50
C TYR A 158 3.93 4.81 10.15
N ALA A 159 2.85 4.49 9.42
CA ALA A 159 1.48 4.52 9.94
C ALA A 159 1.34 3.65 11.20
N TYR A 160 1.80 2.41 11.14
CA TYR A 160 1.80 1.48 12.28
C TYR A 160 2.52 2.06 13.49
N THR A 161 3.72 2.60 13.27
CA THR A 161 4.53 3.22 14.34
C THR A 161 3.82 4.42 14.96
N LYS A 162 3.28 5.32 14.15
CA LYS A 162 2.56 6.52 14.61
C LYS A 162 1.31 6.19 15.40
N ILE A 163 0.53 5.20 14.94
CA ILE A 163 -0.68 4.76 15.63
C ILE A 163 -0.35 4.20 17.01
N ILE A 164 0.68 3.37 17.13
CA ILE A 164 1.11 2.82 18.42
C ILE A 164 1.69 3.91 19.33
N ASP A 165 2.44 4.85 18.78
CA ASP A 165 3.02 5.96 19.55
C ASP A 165 1.94 6.88 20.13
N SER A 166 0.83 7.05 19.42
CA SER A 166 -0.28 7.90 19.87
C SER A 166 -1.20 7.25 20.89
N ASP A 167 -1.17 5.90 21.03
CA ASP A 167 -2.05 5.18 21.96
C ASP A 167 -1.28 4.25 22.91
N PRO A 168 -1.11 4.65 24.19
CA PRO A 168 -0.44 3.81 25.19
C PRO A 168 -1.11 2.45 25.41
N THR A 169 -2.43 2.34 25.15
CA THR A 169 -3.18 1.10 25.33
C THR A 169 -2.79 0.08 24.24
N LEU A 170 -2.69 0.53 22.99
CA LEU A 170 -2.20 -0.29 21.89
C LEU A 170 -0.77 -0.77 22.17
N ARG A 171 0.11 0.15 22.60
CA ARG A 171 1.51 -0.17 22.94
C ARG A 171 1.60 -1.26 24.01
N LYS A 172 0.79 -1.15 25.09
CA LYS A 172 0.74 -2.17 26.13
C LYS A 172 0.27 -3.52 25.59
N LYS A 173 -0.80 -3.53 24.80
CA LYS A 173 -1.35 -4.77 24.22
C LYS A 173 -0.36 -5.50 23.30
N ILE A 174 0.39 -4.77 22.46
CA ILE A 174 1.35 -5.41 21.56
C ILE A 174 2.66 -5.81 22.25
N GLY A 175 3.00 -5.26 23.43
CA GLY A 175 4.33 -5.41 24.06
C GLY A 175 4.81 -6.85 24.14
N GLN A 176 3.94 -7.79 24.51
CA GLN A 176 4.28 -9.21 24.59
C GLN A 176 4.62 -9.87 23.23
N HIS A 177 4.27 -9.23 22.13
CA HIS A 177 4.50 -9.73 20.77
C HIS A 177 5.70 -9.07 20.08
N MET A 178 6.34 -8.10 20.72
CA MET A 178 7.52 -7.40 20.18
C MET A 178 8.77 -8.26 20.23
N ALA A 179 9.68 -8.02 19.29
CA ALA A 179 10.98 -8.67 19.22
C ALA A 179 11.72 -8.57 20.55
N THR A 180 12.39 -9.66 20.93
CA THR A 180 13.21 -9.67 22.14
C THR A 180 14.49 -8.86 21.94
N GLU A 181 15.11 -8.40 23.04
CA GLU A 181 16.40 -7.71 22.97
C GLU A 181 17.45 -8.52 22.22
N GLN A 182 17.50 -9.84 22.47
CA GLN A 182 18.42 -10.75 21.76
C GLN A 182 18.17 -10.78 20.25
N GLN A 183 16.91 -10.76 19.81
CA GLN A 183 16.58 -10.70 18.38
C GLN A 183 17.00 -9.36 17.77
N LEU A 184 16.73 -8.26 18.45
CA LEU A 184 17.09 -6.91 18.00
C LEU A 184 18.62 -6.74 17.93
N GLU A 185 19.34 -7.19 18.95
CA GLU A 185 20.80 -7.14 18.98
C GLU A 185 21.41 -7.99 17.85
N PHE A 186 20.89 -9.20 17.64
CA PHE A 186 21.34 -10.05 16.54
C PHE A 186 21.16 -9.37 15.17
N LEU A 187 20.02 -8.72 14.93
CA LEU A 187 19.78 -7.99 13.69
C LEU A 187 20.73 -6.80 13.53
N LYS A 188 20.97 -6.03 14.62
CA LYS A 188 21.91 -4.91 14.62
C LYS A 188 23.34 -5.36 14.30
N ASN A 189 23.77 -6.48 14.87
CA ASN A 189 25.11 -7.06 14.60
C ASN A 189 25.27 -7.53 13.14
N LEU A 190 24.15 -7.71 12.41
CA LEU A 190 24.14 -7.99 10.97
C LEU A 190 24.07 -6.72 10.11
N GLY A 191 24.13 -5.52 10.69
CA GLY A 191 24.03 -4.25 10.00
C GLY A 191 22.61 -3.84 9.64
N ILE A 192 21.59 -4.49 10.24
CA ILE A 192 20.19 -4.18 10.02
C ILE A 192 19.71 -3.26 11.13
N SER A 193 19.11 -2.13 10.77
CA SER A 193 18.39 -1.27 11.70
C SER A 193 16.94 -1.75 11.80
N PRO A 194 16.55 -2.46 12.89
CA PRO A 194 15.19 -2.94 13.03
C PRO A 194 14.22 -1.77 13.27
N GLU A 195 13.00 -1.91 12.78
CA GLU A 195 11.93 -0.96 13.05
C GLU A 195 11.57 -0.94 14.55
N LYS A 196 11.05 0.21 15.03
CA LYS A 196 10.77 0.47 16.45
C LYS A 196 9.86 -0.59 17.09
N TYR A 197 8.84 -1.05 16.35
CA TYR A 197 7.87 -2.03 16.80
C TYR A 197 7.92 -3.33 15.98
N LEU A 198 9.15 -3.82 15.73
CA LEU A 198 9.33 -5.10 15.04
C LEU A 198 8.74 -6.24 15.88
N SER A 199 7.88 -7.05 15.29
CA SER A 199 7.29 -8.20 15.98
C SER A 199 8.30 -9.36 16.12
N LYS A 200 8.08 -10.23 17.13
CA LYS A 200 8.87 -11.48 17.30
C LYS A 200 8.84 -12.35 16.05
N ILE A 201 7.69 -12.42 15.39
CA ILE A 201 7.48 -13.25 14.22
C ILE A 201 8.30 -12.70 13.04
N GLU A 202 8.21 -11.40 12.79
CA GLU A 202 8.95 -10.78 11.69
C GLU A 202 10.47 -10.78 11.97
N ALA A 203 10.89 -10.52 13.20
CA ALA A 203 12.29 -10.66 13.60
C ALA A 203 12.83 -12.08 13.33
N LYS A 204 12.07 -13.12 13.69
CA LYS A 204 12.43 -14.51 13.42
C LYS A 204 12.53 -14.79 11.91
N ARG A 205 11.61 -14.26 11.13
CA ARG A 205 11.59 -14.39 9.67
C ARG A 205 12.81 -13.75 9.02
N LEU A 206 13.15 -12.52 9.41
CA LEU A 206 14.34 -11.80 8.93
C LEU A 206 15.62 -12.57 9.27
N ILE A 207 15.77 -13.00 10.52
CA ILE A 207 16.92 -13.79 10.97
C ILE A 207 17.06 -15.10 10.17
N SER A 208 15.95 -15.80 9.95
CA SER A 208 15.95 -17.06 9.19
C SER A 208 16.34 -16.87 7.73
N LYS A 209 15.83 -15.79 7.11
CA LYS A 209 16.17 -15.43 5.73
C LYS A 209 17.67 -15.19 5.57
N ILE A 210 18.26 -14.44 6.49
CA ILE A 210 19.71 -14.11 6.44
C ILE A 210 20.57 -15.36 6.66
N LYS A 211 20.22 -16.21 7.65
CA LYS A 211 20.94 -17.47 7.88
C LYS A 211 20.96 -18.35 6.65
N LYS A 212 19.83 -18.45 5.93
CA LYS A 212 19.72 -19.22 4.69
C LYS A 212 20.63 -18.69 3.57
N TYR A 213 20.74 -17.36 3.42
CA TYR A 213 21.66 -16.77 2.43
C TYR A 213 23.12 -17.00 2.77
N ARG A 214 23.51 -17.01 4.07
CA ARG A 214 24.90 -17.26 4.49
C ARG A 214 25.33 -18.72 4.38
N HIS A 215 24.41 -19.68 4.29
CA HIS A 215 24.75 -21.10 4.12
C HIS A 215 24.87 -21.50 2.63
N ASN A 216 24.50 -20.61 1.73
CA ASN A 216 24.55 -20.84 0.28
C ASN A 216 25.72 -20.09 -0.40
N ILE A 217 26.64 -19.53 0.39
CA ILE A 217 27.93 -18.96 0.00
C ILE A 217 29.05 -19.78 0.62
#